data_ab2628fe6b87ca3b84393fbe6223079c
#
_entry.id   ab2628fe6b87ca3b84393fbe6223079c
#
_cell.length_a   1.000
_cell.length_b   1.000
_cell.length_c   1.000
_cell.angle_alpha   90.00
_cell.angle_beta   90.00
_cell.angle_gamma   90.00
#
_symmetry.space_group_name_H-M   'P 1'
#
loop_
_entity.id
_entity.type
_entity.pdbx_description
1 polymer ?
#
loop_
_entity_poly.entity_id
_entity_poly.type
_entity_poly.pdbx_seq_one_letter_code
_entity_poly.pdbx_strand_id
1 'polypeptide(L)'
;MRAITVRDPEAEDFGLSLTELPHPHAAENDVVVQVHAAGFIRTEPQWPATWVDRAGRDRTPSVLGHELSGVVVELGYGTTGLSVGQRVFGLTDWARNGTLAEYTAVEARNLAPLPADVDHVTAAALPMPGLTAWQALYDHAHLQTGQTVLIHGTGGSVGSLAVQLARETGAHIIGTGRAADRKLAESLGAHEFVDLDNDRLEDAGEVDVVFDVIGGEILNRSTALLRPNGTLVTVAEPPTVQPRDGKALFFVVEPDRAQTAQLAARLRDGRLVPLVSAVRELADVPAAFGSRGKTIVKVTTD
;
A
#
# COMPACT_ATOMS: atom_id res chain seq x y z
N MET A 1 8.63 -24.83 2.03
CA MET A 1 7.87 -23.79 2.75
C MET A 1 6.46 -23.69 2.19
N ARG A 2 5.49 -23.34 3.02
CA ARG A 2 4.11 -23.10 2.57
C ARG A 2 3.99 -21.69 2.00
N ALA A 3 3.22 -21.54 0.91
CA ALA A 3 2.96 -20.26 0.26
C ALA A 3 1.59 -20.26 -0.43
N ILE A 4 1.00 -19.08 -0.58
CA ILE A 4 -0.18 -18.87 -1.41
C ILE A 4 0.27 -18.54 -2.82
N THR A 5 -0.13 -19.38 -3.77
CA THR A 5 0.25 -19.22 -5.18
C THR A 5 -0.96 -19.07 -6.08
N VAL A 6 -0.74 -18.40 -7.22
CA VAL A 6 -1.64 -18.37 -8.37
C VAL A 6 -0.97 -19.06 -9.56
N ARG A 7 -1.77 -19.69 -10.45
CA ARG A 7 -1.27 -20.55 -11.52
C ARG A 7 -1.89 -20.32 -12.88
N ASP A 8 -3.07 -19.75 -12.94
CA ASP A 8 -3.85 -19.62 -14.18
C ASP A 8 -4.55 -18.25 -14.24
N PRO A 9 -4.10 -17.33 -15.08
CA PRO A 9 -4.71 -16.01 -15.22
C PRO A 9 -6.14 -16.05 -15.77
N GLU A 10 -6.54 -17.15 -16.44
CA GLU A 10 -7.86 -17.30 -17.06
C GLU A 10 -8.89 -17.98 -16.13
N ALA A 11 -8.43 -18.60 -15.03
CA ALA A 11 -9.34 -19.22 -14.06
C ALA A 11 -10.04 -18.15 -13.22
N GLU A 12 -11.30 -18.38 -12.84
CA GLU A 12 -12.10 -17.46 -12.02
C GLU A 12 -11.44 -17.13 -10.69
N ASP A 13 -10.76 -18.09 -10.07
CA ASP A 13 -10.01 -17.95 -8.82
C ASP A 13 -8.50 -17.84 -9.04
N PHE A 14 -8.03 -17.66 -10.28
CA PHE A 14 -6.62 -17.61 -10.66
C PHE A 14 -5.80 -18.86 -10.28
N GLY A 15 -6.45 -19.98 -10.00
CA GLY A 15 -5.81 -21.18 -9.45
C GLY A 15 -5.17 -20.93 -8.09
N LEU A 16 -5.78 -20.08 -7.26
CA LEU A 16 -5.31 -19.67 -5.94
C LEU A 16 -5.29 -20.85 -4.98
N SER A 17 -4.13 -21.16 -4.43
CA SER A 17 -4.00 -22.32 -3.55
C SER A 17 -2.83 -22.18 -2.56
N LEU A 18 -2.96 -22.86 -1.40
CA LEU A 18 -1.83 -23.09 -0.49
C LEU A 18 -0.96 -24.21 -1.08
N THR A 19 0.32 -23.92 -1.30
CA THR A 19 1.25 -24.81 -2.02
C THR A 19 2.56 -24.93 -1.24
N GLU A 20 3.25 -26.07 -1.37
CA GLU A 20 4.60 -26.21 -0.89
C GLU A 20 5.60 -25.81 -1.98
N LEU A 21 6.54 -24.94 -1.66
CA LEU A 21 7.61 -24.46 -2.51
C LEU A 21 8.99 -24.70 -1.88
N PRO A 22 10.06 -24.73 -2.67
CA PRO A 22 11.42 -24.71 -2.13
C PRO A 22 11.63 -23.48 -1.24
N HIS A 23 12.54 -23.60 -0.27
CA HIS A 23 12.98 -22.46 0.54
C HIS A 23 13.74 -21.46 -0.35
N PRO A 24 13.46 -20.14 -0.28
CA PRO A 24 14.22 -19.16 -1.06
C PRO A 24 15.63 -19.00 -0.50
N HIS A 25 16.54 -18.58 -1.35
CA HIS A 25 17.91 -18.18 -0.97
C HIS A 25 18.10 -16.69 -1.24
N ALA A 26 18.92 -16.05 -0.41
CA ALA A 26 19.28 -14.67 -0.59
C ALA A 26 20.26 -14.53 -1.78
N ALA A 27 19.85 -13.82 -2.83
CA ALA A 27 20.74 -13.40 -3.90
C ALA A 27 21.68 -12.27 -3.43
N GLU A 28 22.52 -11.77 -4.31
CA GLU A 28 23.38 -10.62 -4.02
C GLU A 28 22.54 -9.41 -3.60
N ASN A 29 22.89 -8.79 -2.47
CA ASN A 29 22.19 -7.67 -1.83
C ASN A 29 20.75 -7.96 -1.34
N ASP A 30 20.35 -9.22 -1.33
CA ASP A 30 19.08 -9.68 -0.77
C ASP A 30 19.21 -10.09 0.70
N VAL A 31 18.06 -10.25 1.34
CA VAL A 31 17.90 -11.01 2.58
C VAL A 31 16.76 -12.02 2.40
N VAL A 32 16.82 -13.15 3.12
CA VAL A 32 15.63 -13.98 3.34
C VAL A 32 15.01 -13.55 4.65
N VAL A 33 13.71 -13.29 4.60
CA VAL A 33 12.90 -12.94 5.76
C VAL A 33 11.97 -14.10 6.08
N GLN A 34 11.98 -14.57 7.33
CA GLN A 34 10.89 -15.35 7.89
C GLN A 34 9.70 -14.41 8.12
N VAL A 35 8.62 -14.64 7.38
CA VAL A 35 7.45 -13.75 7.41
C VAL A 35 6.59 -14.08 8.62
N HIS A 36 6.34 -13.10 9.48
CA HIS A 36 5.40 -13.21 10.60
C HIS A 36 4.02 -12.72 10.20
N ALA A 37 3.97 -11.62 9.45
CA ALA A 37 2.73 -11.08 8.93
C ALA A 37 2.94 -10.49 7.53
N ALA A 38 1.93 -10.64 6.68
CA ALA A 38 1.93 -10.16 5.31
C ALA A 38 0.60 -9.47 4.99
N GLY A 39 0.64 -8.43 4.15
CA GLY A 39 -0.53 -7.85 3.53
C GLY A 39 -0.59 -8.18 2.05
N PHE A 40 -1.79 -8.10 1.48
CA PHE A 40 -2.02 -8.28 0.06
C PHE A 40 -3.14 -7.37 -0.45
N ILE A 41 -3.19 -7.19 -1.76
CA ILE A 41 -4.26 -6.50 -2.46
C ILE A 41 -4.99 -7.52 -3.33
N ARG A 42 -6.31 -7.60 -3.21
CA ARG A 42 -7.15 -8.56 -3.95
C ARG A 42 -7.06 -8.44 -5.48
N THR A 43 -6.55 -7.35 -6.00
CA THR A 43 -6.34 -7.11 -7.43
C THR A 43 -4.96 -7.55 -7.94
N GLU A 44 -4.06 -8.01 -7.06
CA GLU A 44 -2.73 -8.47 -7.47
C GLU A 44 -2.74 -9.51 -8.60
N PRO A 45 -3.68 -10.49 -8.64
CA PRO A 45 -3.77 -11.42 -9.76
C PRO A 45 -4.12 -10.77 -11.11
N GLN A 46 -4.61 -9.51 -11.11
CA GLN A 46 -4.88 -8.76 -12.33
C GLN A 46 -3.65 -7.98 -12.85
N TRP A 47 -2.56 -7.96 -12.09
CA TRP A 47 -1.35 -7.24 -12.48
C TRP A 47 -0.48 -8.08 -13.41
N PRO A 48 0.03 -7.50 -14.52
CA PRO A 48 0.95 -8.23 -15.40
C PRO A 48 2.17 -8.79 -14.68
N ALA A 49 2.71 -8.06 -13.69
CA ALA A 49 3.87 -8.47 -12.91
C ALA A 49 3.65 -9.75 -12.07
N THR A 50 2.40 -10.13 -11.80
CA THR A 50 2.07 -11.40 -11.14
C THR A 50 2.40 -12.60 -12.04
N TRP A 51 2.28 -12.44 -13.35
CA TRP A 51 2.38 -13.53 -14.31
C TRP A 51 3.70 -13.58 -15.06
N VAL A 52 4.33 -12.43 -15.28
CA VAL A 52 5.59 -12.34 -16.01
C VAL A 52 6.61 -11.48 -15.25
N ASP A 53 7.87 -11.85 -15.38
CA ASP A 53 8.99 -11.06 -14.85
C ASP A 53 9.31 -9.86 -15.78
N ARG A 54 10.30 -9.05 -15.37
CA ARG A 54 10.76 -7.89 -16.17
C ARG A 54 11.33 -8.24 -17.54
N ALA A 55 11.70 -9.50 -17.76
CA ALA A 55 12.17 -10.02 -19.05
C ALA A 55 11.05 -10.70 -19.86
N GLY A 56 9.79 -10.65 -19.39
CA GLY A 56 8.64 -11.28 -20.03
C GLY A 56 8.57 -12.79 -19.87
N ARG A 57 9.36 -13.40 -18.95
CA ARG A 57 9.33 -14.83 -18.68
C ARG A 57 8.21 -15.17 -17.74
N ASP A 58 7.56 -16.31 -17.97
CA ASP A 58 6.53 -16.87 -17.09
C ASP A 58 7.05 -17.06 -15.66
N ARG A 59 6.23 -16.67 -14.68
CA ARG A 59 6.48 -16.78 -13.24
C ARG A 59 5.60 -17.81 -12.54
N THR A 60 4.74 -18.51 -13.27
CA THR A 60 3.80 -19.47 -12.65
C THR A 60 4.48 -20.72 -12.12
N PRO A 61 4.18 -21.19 -10.93
CA PRO A 61 3.29 -20.55 -9.93
C PRO A 61 3.97 -19.34 -9.28
N SER A 62 3.28 -18.21 -9.18
CA SER A 62 3.79 -17.03 -8.49
C SER A 62 3.15 -16.84 -7.11
N VAL A 63 3.93 -16.35 -6.16
CA VAL A 63 3.49 -16.05 -4.79
C VAL A 63 2.96 -14.63 -4.73
N LEU A 64 1.77 -14.46 -4.14
CA LEU A 64 1.12 -13.17 -3.93
C LEU A 64 1.62 -12.45 -2.66
N GLY A 65 1.16 -11.21 -2.50
CA GLY A 65 1.50 -10.31 -1.40
C GLY A 65 2.81 -9.56 -1.63
N HIS A 66 2.82 -8.26 -1.36
CA HIS A 66 4.02 -7.45 -1.58
C HIS A 66 4.44 -6.66 -0.35
N GLU A 67 3.74 -6.79 0.77
CA GLU A 67 4.10 -6.15 2.03
C GLU A 67 4.28 -7.19 3.13
N LEU A 68 5.27 -6.98 3.97
CA LEU A 68 5.64 -7.91 5.01
C LEU A 68 6.09 -7.22 6.30
N SER A 69 6.00 -8.00 7.37
CA SER A 69 6.79 -7.82 8.58
C SER A 69 7.29 -9.18 9.06
N GLY A 70 8.56 -9.27 9.45
CA GLY A 70 9.17 -10.53 9.81
C GLY A 70 10.58 -10.36 10.39
N VAL A 71 11.34 -11.45 10.38
CA VAL A 71 12.71 -11.52 10.91
C VAL A 71 13.68 -11.99 9.83
N VAL A 72 14.80 -11.30 9.68
CA VAL A 72 15.87 -11.68 8.75
C VAL A 72 16.50 -12.98 9.23
N VAL A 73 16.58 -14.00 8.34
CA VAL A 73 17.17 -15.31 8.64
C VAL A 73 18.42 -15.64 7.80
N GLU A 74 18.59 -14.97 6.64
CA GLU A 74 19.74 -15.14 5.75
C GLU A 74 20.12 -13.80 5.13
N LEU A 75 21.42 -13.57 4.94
CA LEU A 75 21.97 -12.43 4.22
C LEU A 75 22.64 -12.92 2.94
N GLY A 76 22.29 -12.31 1.82
CA GLY A 76 23.00 -12.49 0.56
C GLY A 76 24.36 -11.78 0.55
N TYR A 77 25.21 -12.17 -0.37
CA TYR A 77 26.52 -11.54 -0.55
C TYR A 77 26.35 -10.02 -0.81
N GLY A 78 27.19 -9.22 -0.17
CA GLY A 78 27.16 -7.77 -0.30
C GLY A 78 26.08 -7.05 0.51
N THR A 79 25.17 -7.75 1.16
CA THR A 79 24.11 -7.14 1.98
C THR A 79 24.70 -6.37 3.16
N THR A 80 24.28 -5.12 3.32
CA THR A 80 24.66 -4.23 4.40
C THR A 80 23.45 -3.58 5.07
N GLY A 81 23.64 -3.14 6.33
CA GLY A 81 22.65 -2.36 7.08
C GLY A 81 21.47 -3.18 7.62
N LEU A 82 21.49 -4.52 7.51
CA LEU A 82 20.62 -5.45 8.19
C LEU A 82 21.45 -6.59 8.80
N SER A 83 20.87 -7.32 9.75
CA SER A 83 21.52 -8.45 10.44
C SER A 83 20.54 -9.61 10.59
N VAL A 84 21.07 -10.84 10.63
CA VAL A 84 20.27 -12.02 11.00
C VAL A 84 19.68 -11.84 12.41
N GLY A 85 18.42 -12.20 12.58
CA GLY A 85 17.65 -11.99 13.80
C GLY A 85 17.00 -10.61 13.91
N GLN A 86 17.26 -9.71 12.96
CA GLN A 86 16.67 -8.38 12.97
C GLN A 86 15.23 -8.40 12.51
N ARG A 87 14.34 -7.77 13.28
CA ARG A 87 12.95 -7.51 12.89
C ARG A 87 12.92 -6.42 11.83
N VAL A 88 12.18 -6.68 10.76
CA VAL A 88 12.06 -5.79 9.59
C VAL A 88 10.63 -5.74 9.06
N PHE A 89 10.33 -4.71 8.28
CA PHE A 89 9.09 -4.61 7.52
C PHE A 89 9.32 -3.76 6.26
N GLY A 90 8.46 -3.90 5.26
CA GLY A 90 8.57 -3.13 4.01
C GLY A 90 7.81 -3.76 2.85
N LEU A 91 8.11 -3.29 1.65
CA LEU A 91 7.57 -3.78 0.38
C LEU A 91 8.59 -4.64 -0.35
N THR A 92 8.10 -5.65 -1.08
CA THR A 92 8.89 -6.41 -2.06
C THR A 92 8.76 -5.80 -3.46
N ASP A 93 9.67 -6.15 -4.36
CA ASP A 93 9.56 -5.84 -5.78
C ASP A 93 8.38 -6.58 -6.43
N TRP A 94 7.58 -5.87 -7.24
CA TRP A 94 6.40 -6.40 -7.92
C TRP A 94 6.68 -7.58 -8.85
N ALA A 95 7.87 -7.64 -9.43
CA ALA A 95 8.28 -8.67 -10.39
C ALA A 95 8.97 -9.87 -9.70
N ARG A 96 8.84 -10.00 -8.36
CA ARG A 96 9.42 -11.11 -7.57
C ARG A 96 8.31 -11.85 -6.82
N ASN A 97 8.64 -13.07 -6.32
CA ASN A 97 7.72 -13.79 -5.43
C ASN A 97 7.42 -12.98 -4.19
N GLY A 98 6.14 -13.01 -3.82
CA GLY A 98 5.59 -12.17 -2.78
C GLY A 98 5.76 -12.71 -1.37
N THR A 99 4.94 -12.19 -0.48
CA THR A 99 5.07 -12.30 0.97
C THR A 99 4.03 -13.20 1.63
N LEU A 100 3.04 -13.70 0.86
CA LEU A 100 2.11 -14.71 1.36
C LEU A 100 2.78 -16.09 1.38
N ALA A 101 3.92 -16.18 2.06
CA ALA A 101 4.76 -17.37 2.20
C ALA A 101 5.51 -17.33 3.54
N GLU A 102 5.87 -18.50 4.07
CA GLU A 102 6.64 -18.59 5.33
C GLU A 102 8.00 -17.88 5.26
N TYR A 103 8.59 -17.82 4.06
CA TYR A 103 9.84 -17.13 3.80
C TYR A 103 9.80 -16.42 2.45
N THR A 104 10.43 -15.27 2.36
CA THR A 104 10.58 -14.53 1.09
C THR A 104 11.97 -13.93 0.97
N ALA A 105 12.52 -13.89 -0.26
CA ALA A 105 13.75 -13.18 -0.56
C ALA A 105 13.43 -11.76 -1.02
N VAL A 106 14.02 -10.77 -0.37
CA VAL A 106 13.74 -9.34 -0.58
C VAL A 106 15.04 -8.57 -0.69
N GLU A 107 15.11 -7.56 -1.55
CA GLU A 107 16.23 -6.63 -1.55
C GLU A 107 16.32 -5.91 -0.20
N ALA A 108 17.49 -5.98 0.43
CA ALA A 108 17.72 -5.38 1.74
C ALA A 108 17.40 -3.87 1.80
N ARG A 109 17.58 -3.17 0.67
CA ARG A 109 17.27 -1.74 0.52
C ARG A 109 15.78 -1.40 0.64
N ASN A 110 14.90 -2.38 0.47
CA ASN A 110 13.44 -2.20 0.51
C ASN A 110 12.87 -2.34 1.93
N LEU A 111 13.70 -2.78 2.88
CA LEU A 111 13.26 -3.09 4.23
C LEU A 111 13.81 -2.10 5.26
N ALA A 112 12.96 -1.65 6.16
CA ALA A 112 13.33 -0.88 7.34
C ALA A 112 13.33 -1.74 8.60
N PRO A 113 14.19 -1.44 9.59
CA PRO A 113 14.09 -2.04 10.92
C PRO A 113 12.72 -1.77 11.54
N LEU A 114 12.12 -2.82 12.10
CA LEU A 114 10.87 -2.69 12.86
C LEU A 114 11.18 -2.38 14.32
N PRO A 115 10.62 -1.31 14.93
CA PRO A 115 10.74 -1.05 16.36
C PRO A 115 10.27 -2.24 17.21
N ALA A 116 10.93 -2.47 18.34
CA ALA A 116 10.68 -3.64 19.17
C ALA A 116 9.28 -3.67 19.80
N ASP A 117 8.69 -2.51 20.01
CA ASP A 117 7.37 -2.28 20.61
C ASP A 117 6.21 -2.26 19.59
N VAL A 118 6.49 -2.45 18.30
CA VAL A 118 5.47 -2.56 17.26
C VAL A 118 5.27 -4.03 16.89
N ASP A 119 4.01 -4.50 16.90
CA ASP A 119 3.67 -5.87 16.51
C ASP A 119 3.72 -6.07 14.98
N HIS A 120 3.94 -7.32 14.55
CA HIS A 120 4.08 -7.65 13.15
C HIS A 120 2.81 -7.43 12.32
N VAL A 121 1.62 -7.66 12.88
CA VAL A 121 0.33 -7.49 12.18
C VAL A 121 0.09 -6.02 11.85
N THR A 122 0.27 -5.14 12.83
CA THR A 122 0.14 -3.70 12.65
C THR A 122 1.21 -3.18 11.68
N ALA A 123 2.44 -3.68 11.80
CA ALA A 123 3.54 -3.29 10.91
C ALA A 123 3.28 -3.69 9.45
N ALA A 124 2.77 -4.91 9.20
CA ALA A 124 2.49 -5.39 7.84
C ALA A 124 1.32 -4.66 7.15
N ALA A 125 0.50 -3.92 7.90
CA ALA A 125 -0.58 -3.12 7.34
C ALA A 125 -0.15 -1.77 6.78
N LEU A 126 1.11 -1.38 7.00
CA LEU A 126 1.59 -0.02 6.78
C LEU A 126 2.35 0.19 5.47
N PRO A 127 3.23 -0.72 4.98
CA PRO A 127 4.17 -0.40 3.90
C PRO A 127 3.50 0.07 2.61
N MET A 128 2.61 -0.74 2.06
CA MET A 128 1.92 -0.42 0.81
C MET A 128 1.09 0.87 0.92
N PRO A 129 0.09 0.95 1.81
CA PRO A 129 -0.78 2.12 1.85
C PRO A 129 -0.04 3.36 2.40
N GLY A 130 0.90 3.18 3.30
CA GLY A 130 1.67 4.29 3.88
C GLY A 130 2.63 4.92 2.87
N LEU A 131 3.40 4.11 2.13
CA LEU A 131 4.28 4.61 1.08
C LEU A 131 3.47 5.22 -0.08
N THR A 132 2.34 4.63 -0.45
CA THR A 132 1.45 5.20 -1.46
C THR A 132 0.97 6.60 -1.06
N ALA A 133 0.48 6.75 0.17
CA ALA A 133 0.03 8.06 0.66
C ALA A 133 1.20 9.05 0.80
N TRP A 134 2.37 8.60 1.28
CA TRP A 134 3.57 9.43 1.40
C TRP A 134 4.04 9.96 0.05
N GLN A 135 4.26 9.05 -0.91
CA GLN A 135 4.77 9.42 -2.23
C GLN A 135 3.76 10.31 -2.99
N ALA A 136 2.45 10.02 -2.88
CA ALA A 136 1.44 10.87 -3.48
C ALA A 136 1.50 12.31 -2.96
N LEU A 137 1.49 12.47 -1.64
CA LEU A 137 1.38 13.78 -1.02
C LEU A 137 2.68 14.57 -1.03
N TYR A 138 3.82 13.91 -0.79
CA TYR A 138 5.09 14.60 -0.60
C TYR A 138 5.98 14.59 -1.84
N ASP A 139 6.14 13.44 -2.50
CA ASP A 139 7.08 13.32 -3.61
C ASP A 139 6.48 13.83 -4.93
N HIS A 140 5.16 13.66 -5.11
CA HIS A 140 4.48 14.03 -6.35
C HIS A 140 3.68 15.32 -6.26
N ALA A 141 2.84 15.47 -5.23
CA ALA A 141 2.03 16.67 -5.03
C ALA A 141 2.78 17.82 -4.34
N HIS A 142 3.84 17.52 -3.59
CA HIS A 142 4.61 18.48 -2.78
C HIS A 142 3.70 19.30 -1.85
N LEU A 143 2.76 18.62 -1.19
CA LEU A 143 1.75 19.24 -0.31
C LEU A 143 2.41 20.11 0.76
N GLN A 144 1.93 21.35 0.89
CA GLN A 144 2.43 22.34 1.83
C GLN A 144 1.39 22.70 2.90
N THR A 145 1.89 23.22 4.02
CA THR A 145 1.04 23.79 5.07
C THR A 145 0.13 24.87 4.53
N GLY A 146 -1.15 24.84 4.92
CA GLY A 146 -2.16 25.82 4.52
C GLY A 146 -2.79 25.58 3.15
N GLN A 147 -2.31 24.62 2.37
CA GLN A 147 -2.99 24.20 1.14
C GLN A 147 -4.24 23.37 1.44
N THR A 148 -5.18 23.34 0.49
CA THR A 148 -6.37 22.49 0.54
C THR A 148 -6.11 21.22 -0.28
N VAL A 149 -6.32 20.05 0.33
CA VAL A 149 -6.20 18.75 -0.34
C VAL A 149 -7.52 17.99 -0.30
N LEU A 150 -7.97 17.53 -1.47
CA LEU A 150 -9.09 16.61 -1.63
C LEU A 150 -8.54 15.18 -1.69
N ILE A 151 -8.96 14.32 -0.77
CA ILE A 151 -8.52 12.93 -0.68
C ILE A 151 -9.71 12.01 -0.94
N HIS A 152 -9.65 11.25 -2.04
CA HIS A 152 -10.67 10.27 -2.35
C HIS A 152 -10.47 8.95 -1.60
N GLY A 153 -11.57 8.30 -1.21
CA GLY A 153 -11.55 6.99 -0.58
C GLY A 153 -10.96 6.97 0.83
N THR A 154 -11.28 7.98 1.65
CA THR A 154 -10.74 8.14 3.02
C THR A 154 -11.10 7.01 3.99
N GLY A 155 -12.12 6.20 3.70
CA GLY A 155 -12.45 4.98 4.45
C GLY A 155 -11.55 3.78 4.12
N GLY A 156 -10.70 3.87 3.09
CA GLY A 156 -9.77 2.83 2.68
C GLY A 156 -8.40 2.91 3.38
N SER A 157 -7.58 1.88 3.22
CA SER A 157 -6.26 1.80 3.85
C SER A 157 -5.32 2.94 3.42
N VAL A 158 -5.32 3.30 2.14
CA VAL A 158 -4.48 4.39 1.61
C VAL A 158 -5.02 5.75 2.02
N GLY A 159 -6.32 6.01 1.75
CA GLY A 159 -6.94 7.30 2.01
C GLY A 159 -6.93 7.68 3.50
N SER A 160 -7.11 6.71 4.40
CA SER A 160 -7.05 6.96 5.84
C SER A 160 -5.66 7.38 6.33
N LEU A 161 -4.59 6.81 5.75
CA LEU A 161 -3.21 7.22 6.06
C LEU A 161 -2.88 8.56 5.41
N ALA A 162 -3.39 8.82 4.20
CA ALA A 162 -3.23 10.12 3.53
C ALA A 162 -3.84 11.27 4.34
N VAL A 163 -5.04 11.08 4.93
CA VAL A 163 -5.66 12.06 5.82
C VAL A 163 -4.75 12.38 7.01
N GLN A 164 -4.19 11.35 7.65
CA GLN A 164 -3.32 11.53 8.82
C GLN A 164 -2.01 12.25 8.46
N LEU A 165 -1.39 11.91 7.33
CA LEU A 165 -0.17 12.58 6.84
C LEU A 165 -0.44 14.03 6.43
N ALA A 166 -1.55 14.30 5.73
CA ALA A 166 -1.95 15.66 5.36
C ALA A 166 -2.25 16.53 6.60
N ARG A 167 -2.85 15.94 7.64
CA ARG A 167 -3.04 16.61 8.94
C ARG A 167 -1.71 17.01 9.58
N GLU A 168 -0.70 16.12 9.57
CA GLU A 168 0.64 16.46 10.07
C GLU A 168 1.27 17.62 9.30
N THR A 169 1.00 17.72 8.00
CA THR A 169 1.48 18.82 7.16
C THR A 169 0.81 20.15 7.50
N GLY A 170 -0.36 20.13 8.15
CA GLY A 170 -1.15 21.34 8.41
C GLY A 170 -1.95 21.81 7.18
N ALA A 171 -2.35 20.89 6.31
CA ALA A 171 -3.22 21.16 5.19
C ALA A 171 -4.70 21.20 5.62
N HIS A 172 -5.55 21.91 4.88
CA HIS A 172 -6.99 21.79 4.98
C HIS A 172 -7.44 20.56 4.18
N ILE A 173 -8.12 19.61 4.82
CA ILE A 173 -8.39 18.29 4.28
C ILE A 173 -9.89 18.14 4.00
N ILE A 174 -10.23 17.87 2.76
CA ILE A 174 -11.57 17.47 2.32
C ILE A 174 -11.50 15.99 1.99
N GLY A 175 -12.21 15.16 2.76
CA GLY A 175 -12.29 13.73 2.51
C GLY A 175 -13.46 13.37 1.62
N THR A 176 -13.37 12.29 0.84
CA THR A 176 -14.54 11.71 0.18
C THR A 176 -14.63 10.21 0.42
N GLY A 177 -15.83 9.68 0.32
CA GLY A 177 -16.13 8.26 0.47
C GLY A 177 -17.63 8.05 0.54
N ARG A 178 -18.06 6.96 1.16
CA ARG A 178 -19.47 6.70 1.44
C ARG A 178 -19.86 7.34 2.78
N ALA A 179 -21.14 7.58 3.00
CA ALA A 179 -21.66 8.15 4.26
C ALA A 179 -21.09 7.46 5.52
N ALA A 180 -20.91 6.13 5.47
CA ALA A 180 -20.38 5.35 6.57
C ALA A 180 -18.91 5.70 6.94
N ASP A 181 -18.16 6.25 6.01
CA ASP A 181 -16.73 6.56 6.18
C ASP A 181 -16.51 7.94 6.81
N ARG A 182 -17.54 8.82 6.82
CA ARG A 182 -17.46 10.20 7.31
C ARG A 182 -16.86 10.31 8.71
N LYS A 183 -17.43 9.58 9.68
CA LYS A 183 -16.97 9.65 11.08
C LYS A 183 -15.51 9.24 11.24
N LEU A 184 -15.08 8.23 10.48
CA LEU A 184 -13.69 7.79 10.47
C LEU A 184 -12.80 8.88 9.90
N ALA A 185 -13.12 9.42 8.71
CA ALA A 185 -12.33 10.48 8.07
C ALA A 185 -12.16 11.71 8.98
N GLU A 186 -13.25 12.19 9.58
CA GLU A 186 -13.23 13.30 10.54
C GLU A 186 -12.37 13.00 11.77
N SER A 187 -12.48 11.80 12.35
CA SER A 187 -11.67 11.38 13.50
C SER A 187 -10.16 11.30 13.19
N LEU A 188 -9.81 11.03 11.93
CA LEU A 188 -8.42 11.00 11.45
C LEU A 188 -7.88 12.38 11.11
N GLY A 189 -8.76 13.38 10.92
CA GLY A 189 -8.37 14.77 10.70
C GLY A 189 -8.94 15.44 9.45
N ALA A 190 -9.89 14.83 8.75
CA ALA A 190 -10.61 15.52 7.69
C ALA A 190 -11.45 16.66 8.29
N HIS A 191 -11.36 17.85 7.69
CA HIS A 191 -12.11 19.04 8.10
C HIS A 191 -13.50 19.05 7.50
N GLU A 192 -13.62 18.53 6.28
CA GLU A 192 -14.85 18.41 5.52
C GLU A 192 -14.95 17.03 4.88
N PHE A 193 -16.17 16.61 4.54
CA PHE A 193 -16.39 15.31 3.90
C PHE A 193 -17.55 15.37 2.91
N VAL A 194 -17.28 14.91 1.68
CA VAL A 194 -18.25 14.77 0.60
C VAL A 194 -18.65 13.29 0.48
N ASP A 195 -19.91 12.98 0.65
CA ASP A 195 -20.49 11.66 0.45
C ASP A 195 -20.76 11.44 -1.04
N LEU A 196 -19.93 10.64 -1.69
CA LEU A 196 -20.01 10.41 -3.14
C LEU A 196 -21.30 9.74 -3.63
N ASP A 197 -22.08 9.14 -2.72
CA ASP A 197 -23.37 8.53 -3.08
C ASP A 197 -24.53 9.55 -3.04
N ASN A 198 -24.42 10.66 -2.26
CA ASN A 198 -25.51 11.60 -2.00
C ASN A 198 -25.19 13.06 -2.25
N ASP A 199 -23.91 13.47 -2.16
CA ASP A 199 -23.46 14.84 -2.36
C ASP A 199 -22.87 15.01 -3.77
N ARG A 200 -22.72 16.25 -4.21
CA ARG A 200 -22.02 16.55 -5.46
C ARG A 200 -20.53 16.68 -5.18
N LEU A 201 -19.70 16.09 -6.01
CA LEU A 201 -18.23 16.21 -5.88
C LEU A 201 -17.77 17.68 -5.92
N GLU A 202 -18.45 18.51 -6.71
CA GLU A 202 -18.19 19.94 -6.88
C GLU A 202 -18.43 20.77 -5.61
N ASP A 203 -19.16 20.22 -4.63
CA ASP A 203 -19.37 20.87 -3.32
C ASP A 203 -18.07 20.94 -2.50
N ALA A 204 -17.04 20.18 -2.87
CA ALA A 204 -15.68 20.33 -2.34
C ALA A 204 -15.03 21.68 -2.66
N GLY A 205 -15.53 22.40 -3.69
CA GLY A 205 -14.94 23.66 -4.13
C GLY A 205 -13.56 23.50 -4.78
N GLU A 206 -12.82 24.59 -4.86
CA GLU A 206 -11.47 24.59 -5.48
C GLU A 206 -10.40 24.15 -4.48
N VAL A 207 -9.47 23.28 -4.94
CA VAL A 207 -8.41 22.68 -4.12
C VAL A 207 -7.03 22.82 -4.78
N ASP A 208 -5.98 22.78 -3.98
CA ASP A 208 -4.59 22.85 -4.47
C ASP A 208 -4.09 21.49 -4.91
N VAL A 209 -4.53 20.42 -4.20
CA VAL A 209 -4.12 19.05 -4.45
C VAL A 209 -5.33 18.13 -4.46
N VAL A 210 -5.35 17.18 -5.40
CA VAL A 210 -6.25 16.02 -5.38
C VAL A 210 -5.41 14.77 -5.26
N PHE A 211 -5.71 13.91 -4.29
CA PHE A 211 -5.19 12.56 -4.23
C PHE A 211 -6.31 11.54 -4.46
N ASP A 212 -6.19 10.80 -5.55
CA ASP A 212 -7.22 9.86 -5.99
C ASP A 212 -6.75 8.40 -5.85
N VAL A 213 -7.61 7.57 -5.26
CA VAL A 213 -7.46 6.11 -5.15
C VAL A 213 -8.68 5.35 -5.68
N ILE A 214 -9.60 6.04 -6.36
CA ILE A 214 -10.87 5.51 -6.85
C ILE A 214 -10.85 5.31 -8.37
N GLY A 215 -10.37 6.33 -9.12
CA GLY A 215 -10.36 6.31 -10.58
C GLY A 215 -11.70 6.66 -11.23
N GLY A 216 -11.84 6.35 -12.51
CA GLY A 216 -13.06 6.48 -13.30
C GLY A 216 -13.57 7.92 -13.42
N GLU A 217 -14.88 8.06 -13.32
CA GLU A 217 -15.54 9.36 -13.43
C GLU A 217 -15.12 10.33 -12.33
N ILE A 218 -14.90 9.85 -11.11
CA ILE A 218 -14.47 10.68 -9.98
C ILE A 218 -13.10 11.30 -10.29
N LEU A 219 -12.14 10.51 -10.77
CA LEU A 219 -10.84 11.01 -11.20
C LEU A 219 -10.97 12.12 -12.26
N ASN A 220 -11.77 11.88 -13.30
CA ASN A 220 -11.92 12.82 -14.41
C ASN A 220 -12.58 14.13 -13.97
N ARG A 221 -13.63 14.07 -13.15
CA ARG A 221 -14.33 15.26 -12.62
C ARG A 221 -13.45 16.07 -11.68
N SER A 222 -12.57 15.42 -10.93
CA SER A 222 -11.69 16.09 -9.97
C SER A 222 -10.68 17.04 -10.61
N THR A 223 -10.35 16.87 -11.90
CA THR A 223 -9.46 17.79 -12.61
C THR A 223 -10.00 19.22 -12.70
N ALA A 224 -11.34 19.36 -12.73
CA ALA A 224 -12.01 20.65 -12.79
C ALA A 224 -12.03 21.41 -11.44
N LEU A 225 -11.72 20.71 -10.32
CA LEU A 225 -11.65 21.29 -8.98
C LEU A 225 -10.27 21.88 -8.64
N LEU A 226 -9.28 21.65 -9.49
CA LEU A 226 -7.93 22.15 -9.22
C LEU A 226 -7.85 23.67 -9.44
N ARG A 227 -7.28 24.35 -8.44
CA ARG A 227 -6.81 25.74 -8.61
C ARG A 227 -5.74 25.82 -9.68
N PRO A 228 -5.47 27.01 -10.24
CA PRO A 228 -4.33 27.22 -11.13
C PRO A 228 -3.03 26.70 -10.50
N ASN A 229 -2.24 25.93 -11.27
CA ASN A 229 -1.02 25.23 -10.84
C ASN A 229 -1.25 24.08 -9.84
N GLY A 230 -2.49 23.68 -9.60
CA GLY A 230 -2.81 22.55 -8.73
C GLY A 230 -2.33 21.20 -9.28
N THR A 231 -2.23 20.22 -8.41
CA THR A 231 -1.74 18.88 -8.76
C THR A 231 -2.76 17.81 -8.41
N LEU A 232 -3.10 16.97 -9.38
CA LEU A 232 -3.83 15.73 -9.16
C LEU A 232 -2.87 14.55 -9.25
N VAL A 233 -2.86 13.71 -8.21
CA VAL A 233 -2.09 12.47 -8.16
C VAL A 233 -3.06 11.31 -8.01
N THR A 234 -2.95 10.31 -8.86
CA THR A 234 -3.77 9.09 -8.79
C THR A 234 -2.92 7.82 -8.78
N VAL A 235 -3.42 6.79 -8.12
CA VAL A 235 -2.87 5.42 -8.13
C VAL A 235 -3.86 4.41 -8.69
N ALA A 236 -5.04 4.88 -9.12
CA ALA A 236 -6.09 4.01 -9.64
C ALA A 236 -5.85 3.66 -11.11
N GLU A 237 -5.63 4.67 -11.94
CA GLU A 237 -5.39 4.55 -13.38
C GLU A 237 -4.77 5.83 -13.97
N PRO A 238 -4.12 5.75 -15.14
CA PRO A 238 -3.61 6.95 -15.82
C PRO A 238 -4.73 7.95 -16.14
N PRO A 239 -4.58 9.25 -15.80
CA PRO A 239 -5.59 10.26 -16.08
C PRO A 239 -5.82 10.43 -17.58
N THR A 240 -7.07 10.37 -18.02
CA THR A 240 -7.46 10.64 -19.41
C THR A 240 -7.80 12.12 -19.65
N VAL A 241 -8.10 12.84 -18.56
CA VAL A 241 -8.38 14.29 -18.59
C VAL A 241 -7.25 15.03 -17.87
N GLN A 242 -6.72 16.06 -18.50
CA GLN A 242 -5.73 16.95 -17.88
C GLN A 242 -6.40 18.24 -17.41
N PRO A 243 -6.00 18.79 -16.26
CA PRO A 243 -6.50 20.08 -15.82
C PRO A 243 -6.08 21.18 -16.78
N ARG A 244 -6.90 22.24 -16.88
CA ARG A 244 -6.63 23.39 -17.78
C ARG A 244 -5.31 24.09 -17.43
N ASP A 245 -5.04 24.22 -16.13
CA ASP A 245 -3.88 24.91 -15.59
C ASP A 245 -3.39 24.17 -14.35
N GLY A 246 -2.42 23.28 -14.54
CA GLY A 246 -1.94 22.36 -13.52
C GLY A 246 -1.43 21.04 -14.10
N LYS A 247 -1.34 20.00 -13.29
CA LYS A 247 -0.91 18.68 -13.75
C LYS A 247 -1.76 17.56 -13.13
N ALA A 248 -1.97 16.50 -13.90
CA ALA A 248 -2.51 15.23 -13.40
C ALA A 248 -1.55 14.10 -13.78
N LEU A 249 -1.22 13.25 -12.81
CA LEU A 249 -0.27 12.16 -13.00
C LEU A 249 -0.72 10.88 -12.28
N PHE A 250 -0.34 9.75 -12.87
CA PHE A 250 -0.44 8.42 -12.28
C PHE A 250 0.94 7.95 -11.84
N PHE A 251 1.02 7.26 -10.71
CA PHE A 251 2.24 6.58 -10.29
C PHE A 251 1.93 5.21 -9.68
N VAL A 252 2.94 4.37 -9.66
CA VAL A 252 2.97 3.10 -8.92
C VAL A 252 3.93 3.28 -7.75
N VAL A 253 3.49 2.93 -6.55
CA VAL A 253 4.31 3.05 -5.35
C VAL A 253 5.57 2.20 -5.46
N GLU A 254 6.69 2.74 -5.01
CA GLU A 254 7.98 2.07 -4.97
C GLU A 254 8.44 1.84 -3.52
N PRO A 255 9.15 0.72 -3.26
CA PRO A 255 9.78 0.51 -1.98
C PRO A 255 10.82 1.62 -1.67
N ASP A 256 10.73 2.19 -0.50
CA ASP A 256 11.72 3.14 0.02
C ASP A 256 11.96 2.91 1.51
N ARG A 257 13.20 2.52 1.84
CA ARG A 257 13.59 2.21 3.22
C ARG A 257 13.52 3.42 4.15
N ALA A 258 13.91 4.61 3.65
CA ALA A 258 13.93 5.81 4.47
C ALA A 258 12.51 6.29 4.79
N GLN A 259 11.63 6.28 3.79
CA GLN A 259 10.21 6.60 3.98
C GLN A 259 9.54 5.55 4.88
N THR A 260 9.81 4.25 4.67
CA THR A 260 9.32 3.18 5.54
C THR A 260 9.75 3.38 7.00
N ALA A 261 10.99 3.79 7.25
CA ALA A 261 11.47 4.11 8.60
C ALA A 261 10.76 5.34 9.21
N GLN A 262 10.44 6.35 8.39
CA GLN A 262 9.64 7.50 8.83
C GLN A 262 8.20 7.10 9.19
N LEU A 263 7.61 6.18 8.44
CA LEU A 263 6.28 5.63 8.76
C LEU A 263 6.31 4.82 10.06
N ALA A 264 7.38 4.02 10.30
CA ALA A 264 7.56 3.26 11.53
C ALA A 264 7.64 4.16 12.76
N ALA A 265 8.37 5.28 12.67
CA ALA A 265 8.46 6.24 13.76
C ALA A 265 7.09 6.84 14.12
N ARG A 266 6.28 7.18 13.11
CA ARG A 266 4.92 7.70 13.29
C ARG A 266 3.97 6.67 13.89
N LEU A 267 4.08 5.41 13.44
CA LEU A 267 3.31 4.30 13.99
C LEU A 267 3.63 4.10 15.47
N ARG A 268 4.90 4.02 15.83
CA ARG A 268 5.35 3.88 17.22
C ARG A 268 4.87 5.02 18.12
N ASP A 269 4.91 6.25 17.60
CA ASP A 269 4.53 7.45 18.34
C ASP A 269 2.98 7.65 18.37
N GLY A 270 2.20 6.75 17.76
CA GLY A 270 0.74 6.83 17.68
C GLY A 270 0.21 7.95 16.77
N ARG A 271 1.08 8.58 15.97
CA ARG A 271 0.70 9.63 15.02
C ARG A 271 0.12 9.10 13.71
N LEU A 272 0.38 7.84 13.41
CA LEU A 272 -0.13 7.13 12.23
C LEU A 272 -0.70 5.79 12.67
N VAL A 273 -1.97 5.54 12.33
CA VAL A 273 -2.70 4.34 12.69
C VAL A 273 -3.24 3.69 11.41
N PRO A 274 -2.68 2.55 10.96
CA PRO A 274 -3.19 1.84 9.80
C PRO A 274 -4.52 1.14 10.11
N LEU A 275 -5.41 1.08 9.12
CA LEU A 275 -6.65 0.32 9.22
C LEU A 275 -6.36 -1.16 8.95
N VAL A 276 -6.79 -2.03 9.85
CA VAL A 276 -6.81 -3.49 9.67
C VAL A 276 -8.25 -3.95 9.80
N SER A 277 -8.82 -4.43 8.70
CA SER A 277 -10.22 -4.90 8.66
C SER A 277 -10.37 -6.35 9.10
N ALA A 278 -9.36 -7.17 8.85
CA ALA A 278 -9.36 -8.58 9.23
C ALA A 278 -7.94 -9.10 9.39
N VAL A 279 -7.79 -10.09 10.28
CA VAL A 279 -6.58 -10.91 10.40
C VAL A 279 -6.95 -12.35 10.08
N ARG A 280 -6.15 -13.04 9.29
CA ARG A 280 -6.34 -14.42 8.85
C ARG A 280 -5.05 -15.22 8.99
N GLU A 281 -5.16 -16.53 9.09
CA GLU A 281 -4.02 -17.43 8.98
C GLU A 281 -3.69 -17.68 7.49
N LEU A 282 -2.45 -18.07 7.20
CA LEU A 282 -2.01 -18.32 5.81
C LEU A 282 -2.90 -19.35 5.09
N ALA A 283 -3.32 -20.40 5.77
CA ALA A 283 -4.17 -21.45 5.21
C ALA A 283 -5.58 -20.97 4.83
N ASP A 284 -6.07 -19.88 5.44
CA ASP A 284 -7.42 -19.37 5.24
C ASP A 284 -7.51 -18.39 4.07
N VAL A 285 -6.35 -17.96 3.51
CA VAL A 285 -6.29 -16.95 2.46
C VAL A 285 -7.13 -17.32 1.23
N PRO A 286 -7.08 -18.55 0.68
CA PRO A 286 -7.86 -18.88 -0.52
C PRO A 286 -9.37 -18.65 -0.33
N ALA A 287 -9.91 -18.96 0.84
CA ALA A 287 -11.33 -18.75 1.15
C ALA A 287 -11.70 -17.28 1.42
N ALA A 288 -10.73 -16.45 1.82
CA ALA A 288 -10.93 -15.07 2.25
C ALA A 288 -10.45 -14.02 1.24
N PHE A 289 -9.86 -14.43 0.11
CA PHE A 289 -9.15 -13.55 -0.82
C PHE A 289 -10.03 -12.42 -1.38
N GLY A 290 -11.31 -12.67 -1.64
CA GLY A 290 -12.27 -11.69 -2.16
C GLY A 290 -12.81 -10.68 -1.12
N SER A 291 -12.40 -10.77 0.15
CA SER A 291 -12.91 -9.92 1.23
C SER A 291 -12.55 -8.45 1.02
N ARG A 292 -13.45 -7.53 1.41
CA ARG A 292 -13.21 -6.09 1.35
C ARG A 292 -12.37 -5.62 2.55
N GLY A 293 -11.65 -4.52 2.35
CA GLY A 293 -10.82 -3.88 3.36
C GLY A 293 -9.41 -4.48 3.46
N LYS A 294 -8.60 -3.95 4.37
CA LYS A 294 -7.22 -4.40 4.57
C LYS A 294 -7.19 -5.69 5.39
N THR A 295 -6.83 -6.77 4.76
CA THR A 295 -6.60 -8.06 5.42
C THR A 295 -5.11 -8.25 5.64
N ILE A 296 -4.74 -8.61 6.86
CA ILE A 296 -3.38 -9.02 7.21
C ILE A 296 -3.38 -10.53 7.50
N VAL A 297 -2.38 -11.21 6.98
CA VAL A 297 -2.20 -12.66 7.12
C VAL A 297 -1.10 -12.91 8.13
N LYS A 298 -1.42 -13.64 9.19
CA LYS A 298 -0.43 -14.25 10.08
C LYS A 298 0.14 -15.48 9.36
N VAL A 299 1.45 -15.44 9.13
CA VAL A 299 2.13 -16.49 8.38
C VAL A 299 2.84 -17.46 9.31
N THR A 300 3.58 -16.94 10.27
CA THR A 300 4.28 -17.72 11.29
C THR A 300 3.84 -17.23 12.67
N THR A 301 3.53 -18.15 13.56
CA THR A 301 3.35 -17.87 15.00
C THR A 301 4.71 -17.89 15.69
N ASP A 302 4.94 -16.94 16.58
CA ASP A 302 6.12 -16.90 17.47
C ASP A 302 6.26 -18.17 18.30
#